data_e45627f5ccca59a8c78b74cb3a5a194f
#
_entry.id   e45627f5ccca59a8c78b74cb3a5a194f
#
_cell.length_a   1.000
_cell.length_b   1.000
_cell.length_c   1.000
_cell.angle_alpha   90.00
_cell.angle_beta   90.00
_cell.angle_gamma   90.00
#
_symmetry.space_group_name_H-M   'P 1'
#
loop_
_entity.id
_entity.type
_entity.pdbx_description
1 polymer ?
#
loop_
_entity_poly.entity_id
_entity_poly.type
_entity_poly.pdbx_seq_one_letter_code
_entity_poly.pdbx_strand_id
1 'polypeptide(L)'
;GGVSASRLARAGKSVCVLERGREVLTGEFPSRFPEMKNEMQVRGKRIRTGPDTALFDVRLGEDMHVLVGCGLGGGSLVNAGVSLRPDARVFADEVWPGEIRQDGTLDEGFRRAEAWIRPASDPRASEMTKYRALASAGAAFGDTTIAPRVAVSFADTVNAAGIAQTACTRCGDCCGGCNVGAKNTIALTYLPDAVRHGAELFTHIKVRHVSKGA
;
A
#
# COMPACT_ATOMS: atom_id res chain seq x y z
N GLY A 1 -7.81 1.88 -7.65
CA GLY A 1 -8.90 0.95 -7.58
C GLY A 1 -9.64 0.97 -6.25
N GLY A 2 -9.07 0.41 -5.15
CA GLY A 2 -9.82 0.21 -3.90
C GLY A 2 -10.39 1.47 -3.25
N VAL A 3 -9.65 2.58 -3.26
CA VAL A 3 -10.17 3.88 -2.75
C VAL A 3 -11.37 4.34 -3.58
N SER A 4 -11.26 4.29 -4.91
CA SER A 4 -12.36 4.67 -5.82
C SER A 4 -13.56 3.75 -5.61
N ALA A 5 -13.34 2.43 -5.47
CA ALA A 5 -14.41 1.47 -5.21
C ALA A 5 -15.19 1.82 -3.95
N SER A 6 -14.49 2.05 -2.82
CA SER A 6 -15.13 2.46 -1.56
C SER A 6 -15.93 3.76 -1.71
N ARG A 7 -15.36 4.78 -2.36
CA ARG A 7 -16.03 6.09 -2.50
C ARG A 7 -17.26 6.03 -3.40
N LEU A 8 -17.17 5.30 -4.51
CA LEU A 8 -18.31 5.13 -5.44
C LEU A 8 -19.41 4.28 -4.82
N ALA A 9 -19.08 3.18 -4.14
CA ALA A 9 -20.06 2.35 -3.46
C ALA A 9 -20.79 3.13 -2.35
N ARG A 10 -20.06 3.91 -1.53
CA ARG A 10 -20.66 4.81 -0.53
C ARG A 10 -21.59 5.87 -1.16
N ALA A 11 -21.32 6.27 -2.38
CA ALA A 11 -22.17 7.19 -3.14
C ALA A 11 -23.35 6.47 -3.83
N GLY A 12 -23.64 5.21 -3.49
CA GLY A 12 -24.75 4.42 -4.04
C GLY A 12 -24.55 3.97 -5.48
N LYS A 13 -23.32 3.99 -5.99
CA LYS A 13 -23.02 3.49 -7.34
C LYS A 13 -22.83 1.99 -7.32
N SER A 14 -23.30 1.30 -8.38
CA SER A 14 -22.93 -0.09 -8.64
C SER A 14 -21.45 -0.17 -8.98
N VAL A 15 -20.69 -0.98 -8.23
CA VAL A 15 -19.25 -1.09 -8.34
C VAL A 15 -18.83 -2.54 -8.47
N CYS A 16 -18.03 -2.81 -9.52
CA CYS A 16 -17.37 -4.10 -9.72
C CYS A 16 -15.86 -3.88 -9.74
N VAL A 17 -15.13 -4.59 -8.88
CA VAL A 17 -13.66 -4.57 -8.82
C VAL A 17 -13.13 -5.84 -9.44
N LEU A 18 -12.29 -5.71 -10.47
CA LEU A 18 -11.65 -6.81 -11.17
C LEU A 18 -10.15 -6.82 -10.86
N GLU A 19 -9.69 -7.82 -10.11
CA GLU A 19 -8.29 -7.99 -9.74
C GLU A 19 -7.69 -9.18 -10.47
N ARG A 20 -6.51 -8.99 -11.05
CA ARG A 20 -5.80 -10.04 -11.77
C ARG A 20 -5.21 -11.10 -10.83
N GLY A 21 -4.68 -10.68 -9.70
CA GLY A 21 -4.12 -11.54 -8.70
C GLY A 21 -5.18 -12.25 -7.86
N ARG A 22 -4.71 -12.99 -6.88
CA ARG A 22 -5.58 -13.64 -5.88
C ARG A 22 -5.84 -12.72 -4.69
N GLU A 23 -6.75 -13.08 -3.84
CA GLU A 23 -6.82 -12.59 -2.48
C GLU A 23 -5.71 -13.30 -1.66
N VAL A 24 -5.01 -12.53 -0.84
CA VAL A 24 -4.00 -13.04 0.11
C VAL A 24 -4.43 -12.62 1.50
N LEU A 25 -4.81 -13.58 2.30
CA LEU A 25 -5.27 -13.32 3.67
C LEU A 25 -4.09 -13.13 4.64
N THR A 26 -4.38 -12.54 5.78
CA THR A 26 -3.42 -12.47 6.90
C THR A 26 -2.97 -13.87 7.30
N GLY A 27 -1.68 -14.12 7.31
CA GLY A 27 -1.08 -15.44 7.57
C GLY A 27 -0.67 -16.22 6.32
N GLU A 28 -1.09 -15.78 5.12
CA GLU A 28 -0.81 -16.48 3.84
C GLU A 28 0.29 -15.83 3.00
N PHE A 29 0.87 -14.72 3.47
CA PHE A 29 1.97 -14.09 2.75
C PHE A 29 3.24 -14.92 2.84
N PRO A 30 4.02 -15.00 1.76
CA PRO A 30 5.26 -15.77 1.76
C PRO A 30 6.26 -15.18 2.76
N SER A 31 6.76 -15.99 3.68
CA SER A 31 7.71 -15.59 4.72
C SER A 31 9.10 -16.19 4.54
N ARG A 32 9.25 -17.15 3.60
CA ARG A 32 10.50 -17.83 3.30
C ARG A 32 10.88 -17.68 1.82
N PHE A 33 12.16 -17.72 1.53
CA PHE A 33 12.65 -17.52 0.17
C PHE A 33 12.04 -18.49 -0.87
N PRO A 34 11.86 -19.79 -0.60
CA PRO A 34 11.20 -20.69 -1.55
C PRO A 34 9.74 -20.29 -1.85
N GLU A 35 9.01 -19.84 -0.84
CA GLU A 35 7.63 -19.35 -0.97
C GLU A 35 7.59 -18.08 -1.81
N MET A 36 8.47 -17.11 -1.51
CA MET A 36 8.59 -15.87 -2.27
C MET A 36 8.92 -16.10 -3.74
N LYS A 37 9.79 -17.09 -4.05
CA LYS A 37 10.14 -17.44 -5.42
C LYS A 37 8.90 -17.88 -6.22
N ASN A 38 7.99 -18.62 -5.61
CA ASN A 38 6.75 -19.07 -6.24
C ASN A 38 5.74 -17.93 -6.45
N GLU A 39 5.85 -16.88 -5.65
CA GLU A 39 5.02 -15.68 -5.72
C GLU A 39 5.68 -14.54 -6.51
N MET A 40 6.70 -14.82 -7.32
CA MET A 40 7.36 -13.85 -8.17
C MET A 40 6.98 -14.03 -9.63
N GLN A 41 6.72 -12.92 -10.31
CA GLN A 41 6.66 -12.81 -11.75
C GLN A 41 7.60 -11.72 -12.21
N VAL A 42 8.37 -11.96 -13.28
CA VAL A 42 9.34 -10.99 -13.83
C VAL A 42 9.02 -10.76 -15.30
N ARG A 43 8.93 -9.51 -15.68
CA ARG A 43 8.60 -9.08 -17.03
C ARG A 43 9.56 -8.00 -17.50
N GLY A 44 10.20 -8.21 -18.61
CA GLY A 44 11.07 -7.27 -19.28
C GLY A 44 11.03 -7.47 -20.79
N LYS A 45 11.80 -6.68 -21.53
CA LYS A 45 11.85 -6.72 -22.98
C LYS A 45 12.19 -8.13 -23.54
N ARG A 46 13.06 -8.88 -22.83
CA ARG A 46 13.56 -10.21 -23.25
C ARG A 46 13.30 -11.32 -22.25
N ILE A 47 12.63 -11.03 -21.15
CA ILE A 47 12.38 -12.00 -20.08
C ILE A 47 10.91 -11.95 -19.66
N ARG A 48 10.32 -13.13 -19.51
CA ARG A 48 8.99 -13.31 -18.92
C ARG A 48 9.01 -14.63 -18.16
N THR A 49 8.87 -14.58 -16.86
CA THR A 49 8.86 -15.76 -15.99
C THR A 49 7.89 -15.60 -14.83
N GLY A 50 7.47 -16.70 -14.24
CA GLY A 50 6.51 -16.75 -13.14
C GLY A 50 5.05 -16.63 -13.58
N PRO A 51 4.11 -17.04 -12.71
CA PRO A 51 2.67 -16.96 -12.98
C PRO A 51 2.19 -15.51 -13.10
N ASP A 52 1.27 -15.23 -14.03
CA ASP A 52 0.68 -13.90 -14.24
C ASP A 52 -0.06 -13.34 -13.01
N THR A 53 -0.39 -14.19 -12.05
CA THR A 53 -1.13 -13.89 -10.82
C THR A 53 -0.26 -13.87 -9.57
N ALA A 54 1.06 -14.11 -9.71
CA ALA A 54 2.00 -14.10 -8.59
C ALA A 54 2.07 -12.70 -7.94
N LEU A 55 2.17 -12.66 -6.62
CA LEU A 55 2.04 -11.46 -5.79
C LEU A 55 3.04 -10.36 -6.15
N PHE A 56 4.31 -10.72 -6.38
CA PHE A 56 5.39 -9.78 -6.69
C PHE A 56 5.58 -9.66 -8.21
N ASP A 57 4.98 -8.65 -8.84
CA ASP A 57 5.10 -8.37 -10.27
C ASP A 57 6.28 -7.39 -10.51
N VAL A 58 7.44 -7.94 -10.84
CA VAL A 58 8.67 -7.19 -11.13
C VAL A 58 8.69 -6.85 -12.62
N ARG A 59 8.73 -5.56 -12.93
CA ARG A 59 8.79 -5.04 -14.28
C ARG A 59 10.13 -4.38 -14.53
N LEU A 60 10.90 -4.97 -15.43
CA LEU A 60 12.23 -4.49 -15.81
C LEU A 60 12.10 -3.50 -16.98
N GLY A 61 12.32 -2.22 -16.72
CA GLY A 61 12.45 -1.18 -17.72
C GLY A 61 13.91 -0.89 -18.05
N GLU A 62 14.14 -0.02 -19.03
CA GLU A 62 15.48 0.42 -19.41
C GLU A 62 16.06 1.37 -18.36
N ASP A 63 15.29 2.37 -17.94
CA ASP A 63 15.73 3.39 -16.99
C ASP A 63 15.30 3.08 -15.55
N MET A 64 14.20 2.36 -15.35
CA MET A 64 13.64 2.08 -14.03
C MET A 64 13.05 0.68 -13.95
N HIS A 65 13.27 0.02 -12.83
CA HIS A 65 12.59 -1.22 -12.47
C HIS A 65 11.46 -0.92 -11.49
N VAL A 66 10.31 -1.58 -11.67
CA VAL A 66 9.13 -1.35 -10.83
C VAL A 66 8.67 -2.66 -10.22
N LEU A 67 8.43 -2.66 -8.92
CA LEU A 67 7.75 -3.73 -8.21
C LEU A 67 6.29 -3.34 -7.97
N VAL A 68 5.37 -4.15 -8.46
CA VAL A 68 3.92 -3.96 -8.30
C VAL A 68 3.34 -5.13 -7.50
N GLY A 69 2.46 -4.87 -6.55
CA GLY A 69 1.68 -5.91 -5.89
C GLY A 69 0.55 -6.39 -6.79
N CYS A 70 0.52 -7.69 -7.10
CA CYS A 70 -0.54 -8.35 -7.85
C CYS A 70 -1.38 -9.18 -6.89
N GLY A 71 -2.50 -8.64 -6.45
CA GLY A 71 -3.42 -9.26 -5.50
C GLY A 71 -4.47 -8.27 -5.04
N LEU A 72 -5.51 -8.75 -4.40
CA LEU A 72 -6.60 -7.92 -3.92
C LEU A 72 -6.11 -6.96 -2.80
N GLY A 73 -5.87 -5.70 -3.16
CA GLY A 73 -5.21 -4.69 -2.32
C GLY A 73 -3.99 -4.05 -3.00
N GLY A 74 -3.49 -4.66 -4.08
CA GLY A 74 -2.42 -4.11 -4.93
C GLY A 74 -1.12 -3.84 -4.19
N GLY A 75 -0.42 -2.76 -4.56
CA GLY A 75 0.86 -2.37 -3.98
C GLY A 75 0.85 -2.14 -2.47
N SER A 76 -0.32 -1.90 -1.86
CA SER A 76 -0.43 -1.77 -0.40
C SER A 76 -0.09 -3.07 0.34
N LEU A 77 -0.17 -4.21 -0.33
CA LEU A 77 0.19 -5.52 0.24
C LEU A 77 1.70 -5.65 0.47
N VAL A 78 2.51 -5.10 -0.45
CA VAL A 78 3.97 -5.32 -0.53
C VAL A 78 4.80 -4.05 -0.32
N ASN A 79 4.22 -2.91 0.00
CA ASN A 79 4.96 -1.71 0.34
C ASN A 79 5.44 -1.75 1.81
N ALA A 80 6.41 -0.91 2.17
CA ALA A 80 6.90 -0.79 3.54
C ALA A 80 5.92 -0.08 4.50
N GLY A 81 4.79 0.42 3.99
CA GLY A 81 3.80 1.14 4.79
C GLY A 81 4.18 2.58 5.15
N VAL A 82 5.33 3.08 4.71
CA VAL A 82 5.77 4.46 4.97
C VAL A 82 4.75 5.44 4.39
N SER A 83 4.30 6.39 5.21
CA SER A 83 3.22 7.31 4.91
C SER A 83 3.65 8.75 5.20
N LEU A 84 4.73 9.18 4.56
CA LEU A 84 5.20 10.56 4.57
C LEU A 84 4.48 11.35 3.48
N ARG A 85 4.09 12.58 3.80
CA ARG A 85 3.63 13.51 2.77
C ARG A 85 4.83 14.01 1.98
N PRO A 86 4.73 14.12 0.66
CA PRO A 86 5.76 14.78 -0.14
C PRO A 86 5.97 16.23 0.32
N ASP A 87 7.18 16.73 0.14
CA ASP A 87 7.50 18.13 0.35
C ASP A 87 6.64 19.02 -0.57
N ALA A 88 6.20 20.17 -0.08
CA ALA A 88 5.34 21.11 -0.83
C ALA A 88 5.96 21.53 -2.18
N ARG A 89 7.29 21.63 -2.28
CA ARG A 89 8.00 21.96 -3.52
C ARG A 89 7.74 20.96 -4.65
N VAL A 90 7.42 19.69 -4.32
CA VAL A 90 7.08 18.66 -5.33
C VAL A 90 5.83 19.07 -6.10
N PHE A 91 4.84 19.64 -5.40
CA PHE A 91 3.58 20.07 -6.00
C PHE A 91 3.61 21.50 -6.55
N ALA A 92 4.70 22.23 -6.31
CA ALA A 92 4.93 23.54 -6.92
C ALA A 92 5.36 23.45 -8.39
N ASP A 93 5.80 22.27 -8.86
CA ASP A 93 6.19 22.02 -10.24
C ASP A 93 5.01 22.21 -11.20
N GLU A 94 5.26 22.91 -12.33
CA GLU A 94 4.25 23.24 -13.34
C GLU A 94 3.68 22.00 -14.06
N VAL A 95 4.32 20.85 -13.96
CA VAL A 95 3.79 19.59 -14.49
C VAL A 95 2.49 19.17 -13.81
N TRP A 96 2.25 19.63 -12.58
CA TRP A 96 1.02 19.32 -11.85
C TRP A 96 -0.15 20.23 -12.29
N PRO A 97 -1.36 19.69 -12.43
CA PRO A 97 -2.56 20.49 -12.69
C PRO A 97 -2.75 21.61 -11.67
N GLY A 98 -3.27 22.75 -12.13
CA GLY A 98 -3.48 23.93 -11.28
C GLY A 98 -4.36 23.66 -10.06
N GLU A 99 -5.35 22.79 -10.20
CA GLU A 99 -6.27 22.37 -9.14
C GLU A 99 -5.53 21.66 -7.98
N ILE A 100 -4.45 20.94 -8.26
CA ILE A 100 -3.63 20.29 -7.23
C ILE A 100 -2.75 21.30 -6.51
N ARG A 101 -2.32 22.35 -7.21
CA ARG A 101 -1.37 23.35 -6.68
C ARG A 101 -2.01 24.43 -5.82
N GLN A 102 -3.26 24.78 -6.07
CA GLN A 102 -3.83 26.06 -5.64
C GLN A 102 -5.05 26.00 -4.70
N ASP A 103 -5.81 24.90 -4.67
CA ASP A 103 -7.15 24.89 -4.06
C ASP A 103 -7.25 24.14 -2.71
N GLY A 104 -6.15 23.64 -2.18
CA GLY A 104 -6.15 22.84 -0.93
C GLY A 104 -6.78 21.44 -1.05
N THR A 105 -7.26 21.05 -2.23
CA THR A 105 -7.84 19.71 -2.48
C THR A 105 -6.88 18.59 -2.12
N LEU A 106 -5.57 18.81 -2.35
CA LEU A 106 -4.54 17.84 -2.01
C LEU A 106 -4.41 17.61 -0.50
N ASP A 107 -4.44 18.68 0.30
CA ASP A 107 -4.38 18.59 1.77
C ASP A 107 -5.61 17.89 2.33
N GLU A 108 -6.78 18.15 1.80
CA GLU A 108 -8.00 17.43 2.13
C GLU A 108 -7.89 15.95 1.74
N GLY A 109 -7.33 15.64 0.56
CA GLY A 109 -7.04 14.28 0.10
C GLY A 109 -6.14 13.52 1.07
N PHE A 110 -5.04 14.14 1.51
CA PHE A 110 -4.13 13.57 2.52
C PHE A 110 -4.84 13.34 3.86
N ARG A 111 -5.59 14.31 4.35
CA ARG A 111 -6.35 14.15 5.61
C ARG A 111 -7.32 12.97 5.54
N ARG A 112 -8.07 12.84 4.45
CA ARG A 112 -9.00 11.72 4.24
C ARG A 112 -8.28 10.38 4.16
N ALA A 113 -7.15 10.31 3.48
CA ALA A 113 -6.35 9.09 3.39
C ALA A 113 -5.80 8.71 4.77
N GLU A 114 -5.22 9.67 5.51
CA GLU A 114 -4.67 9.43 6.85
C GLU A 114 -5.73 8.97 7.86
N ALA A 115 -6.97 9.47 7.76
CA ALA A 115 -8.07 9.00 8.59
C ALA A 115 -8.37 7.50 8.39
N TRP A 116 -8.10 6.97 7.21
CA TRP A 116 -8.32 5.56 6.85
C TRP A 116 -7.13 4.67 7.15
N ILE A 117 -5.93 5.09 6.76
CA ILE A 117 -4.72 4.28 6.96
C ILE A 117 -4.05 4.52 8.32
N ARG A 118 -4.47 5.55 9.06
CA ARG A 118 -4.04 5.90 10.42
C ARG A 118 -2.53 5.76 10.63
N PRO A 119 -1.69 6.48 9.86
CA PRO A 119 -0.25 6.32 9.98
C PRO A 119 0.24 6.86 11.32
N ALA A 120 1.12 6.10 11.97
CA ALA A 120 1.72 6.44 13.25
C ALA A 120 3.22 6.14 13.23
N SER A 121 3.99 6.88 14.02
CA SER A 121 5.38 6.51 14.29
C SER A 121 5.42 5.41 15.35
N ASP A 122 6.37 4.47 15.21
CA ASP A 122 6.54 3.43 16.23
C ASP A 122 6.96 4.08 17.55
N PRO A 123 6.19 3.92 18.64
CA PRO A 123 6.52 4.50 19.95
C PRO A 123 7.83 3.95 20.54
N ARG A 124 8.30 2.81 20.02
CA ARG A 124 9.55 2.16 20.46
C ARG A 124 10.69 2.35 19.45
N ALA A 125 10.58 3.27 18.49
CA ALA A 125 11.62 3.49 17.47
C ALA A 125 12.99 3.76 18.09
N SER A 126 13.07 4.56 19.15
CA SER A 126 14.31 4.89 19.86
C SER A 126 14.98 3.71 20.57
N GLU A 127 14.26 2.61 20.78
CA GLU A 127 14.83 1.39 21.37
C GLU A 127 15.57 0.54 20.33
N MET A 128 15.30 0.76 19.03
CA MET A 128 15.88 -0.03 17.95
C MET A 128 17.35 0.34 17.73
N THR A 129 18.22 -0.66 17.66
CA THR A 129 19.66 -0.46 17.43
C THR A 129 19.94 0.32 16.13
N LYS A 130 19.23 -0.01 15.03
CA LYS A 130 19.38 0.70 13.73
C LYS A 130 19.00 2.18 13.85
N TYR A 131 17.90 2.47 14.55
CA TYR A 131 17.47 3.86 14.75
C TYR A 131 18.51 4.64 15.56
N ARG A 132 19.02 4.08 16.65
CA ARG A 132 20.06 4.71 17.49
C ARG A 132 21.35 4.96 16.70
N ALA A 133 21.77 3.99 15.91
CA ALA A 133 22.96 4.16 15.06
C ALA A 133 22.77 5.29 14.03
N LEU A 134 21.60 5.35 13.37
CA LEU A 134 21.27 6.42 12.43
C LEU A 134 21.17 7.78 13.14
N ALA A 135 20.56 7.84 14.32
CA ALA A 135 20.44 9.06 15.12
C ALA A 135 21.82 9.59 15.56
N SER A 136 22.71 8.69 15.96
CA SER A 136 24.09 9.05 16.31
C SER A 136 24.86 9.60 15.11
N ALA A 137 24.72 8.96 13.93
CA ALA A 137 25.32 9.45 12.71
C ALA A 137 24.74 10.80 12.26
N GLY A 138 23.41 10.96 12.27
CA GLY A 138 22.74 12.22 11.94
C GLY A 138 23.21 13.38 12.82
N ALA A 139 23.26 13.16 14.12
CA ALA A 139 23.75 14.17 15.08
C ALA A 139 25.19 14.63 14.78
N ALA A 140 26.06 13.73 14.31
CA ALA A 140 27.41 14.09 13.90
C ALA A 140 27.46 15.02 12.67
N PHE A 141 26.40 15.04 11.86
CA PHE A 141 26.22 15.97 10.73
C PHE A 141 25.33 17.17 11.04
N GLY A 142 24.88 17.32 12.30
CA GLY A 142 23.96 18.39 12.70
C GLY A 142 22.50 18.14 12.32
N ASP A 143 22.16 16.92 11.91
CA ASP A 143 20.82 16.53 11.48
C ASP A 143 20.01 15.86 12.62
N THR A 144 18.68 15.98 12.51
CA THR A 144 17.74 15.30 13.41
C THR A 144 17.14 14.07 12.76
N THR A 145 17.26 12.92 13.41
CA THR A 145 16.62 11.68 12.94
C THR A 145 15.17 11.62 13.41
N ILE A 146 14.27 11.35 12.50
CA ILE A 146 12.84 11.16 12.77
C ILE A 146 12.44 9.70 12.60
N ALA A 147 11.50 9.23 13.41
CA ALA A 147 10.80 7.98 13.16
C ALA A 147 9.66 8.25 12.15
N PRO A 148 9.71 7.69 10.93
CA PRO A 148 8.70 7.95 9.92
C PRO A 148 7.33 7.43 10.39
N ARG A 149 6.26 8.10 9.97
CA ARG A 149 4.92 7.57 10.13
C ARG A 149 4.72 6.41 9.16
N VAL A 150 4.19 5.30 9.65
CA VAL A 150 3.88 4.09 8.87
C VAL A 150 2.42 3.71 9.06
N ALA A 151 1.79 3.18 8.03
CA ALA A 151 0.40 2.70 8.05
C ALA A 151 0.31 1.34 8.76
N VAL A 152 0.66 1.30 10.04
CA VAL A 152 0.73 0.08 10.86
C VAL A 152 0.15 0.39 12.24
N SER A 153 -0.64 -0.53 12.78
CA SER A 153 -1.20 -0.45 14.14
C SER A 153 -0.20 -1.01 15.16
N PHE A 154 0.19 -0.19 16.14
CA PHE A 154 1.13 -0.58 17.21
C PHE A 154 0.44 -1.07 18.47
N ALA A 155 -0.88 -1.10 18.49
CA ALA A 155 -1.73 -1.68 19.53
C ALA A 155 -2.88 -2.45 18.89
N ASP A 156 -3.45 -3.39 19.64
CA ASP A 156 -4.69 -4.05 19.22
C ASP A 156 -5.79 -2.99 19.07
N THR A 157 -6.48 -3.01 17.95
CA THR A 157 -7.44 -1.96 17.60
C THR A 157 -8.49 -2.45 16.60
N VAL A 158 -9.49 -1.60 16.38
CA VAL A 158 -10.41 -1.73 15.25
C VAL A 158 -10.11 -0.58 14.27
N ASN A 159 -9.81 -0.91 13.03
CA ASN A 159 -9.45 0.09 12.02
C ASN A 159 -10.66 0.89 11.52
N ALA A 160 -10.43 1.83 10.59
CA ALA A 160 -11.48 2.69 10.04
C ALA A 160 -12.59 1.93 9.28
N ALA A 161 -12.30 0.71 8.82
CA ALA A 161 -13.28 -0.16 8.18
C ALA A 161 -14.00 -1.09 9.17
N GLY A 162 -13.75 -0.98 10.47
CA GLY A 162 -14.34 -1.85 11.48
C GLY A 162 -13.71 -3.25 11.56
N ILE A 163 -12.51 -3.43 11.02
CA ILE A 163 -11.78 -4.70 11.06
C ILE A 163 -10.86 -4.71 12.29
N ALA A 164 -10.96 -5.76 13.10
CA ALA A 164 -10.07 -5.97 14.23
C ALA A 164 -8.64 -6.26 13.74
N GLN A 165 -7.66 -5.63 14.34
CA GLN A 165 -6.25 -5.77 14.02
C GLN A 165 -5.42 -6.03 15.27
N THR A 166 -4.46 -6.94 15.15
CA THR A 166 -3.47 -7.22 16.19
C THR A 166 -2.32 -6.22 16.11
N ALA A 167 -1.74 -5.88 17.24
CA ALA A 167 -0.56 -5.01 17.33
C ALA A 167 0.62 -5.55 16.51
N CYS A 168 1.38 -4.64 15.89
CA CYS A 168 2.58 -4.98 15.14
C CYS A 168 3.63 -5.65 16.03
N THR A 169 4.10 -6.83 15.63
CA THR A 169 5.16 -7.58 16.32
C THR A 169 6.57 -7.09 15.98
N ARG A 170 6.71 -6.11 15.07
CA ARG A 170 7.99 -5.58 14.58
C ARG A 170 8.87 -6.62 13.88
N CYS A 171 8.24 -7.59 13.23
CA CYS A 171 8.95 -8.64 12.46
C CYS A 171 9.78 -8.08 11.29
N GLY A 172 9.47 -6.87 10.79
CA GLY A 172 10.19 -6.23 9.68
C GLY A 172 9.77 -6.71 8.29
N ASP A 173 8.80 -7.59 8.17
CA ASP A 173 8.41 -8.24 6.91
C ASP A 173 7.33 -7.48 6.11
N CYS A 174 7.26 -6.16 6.28
CA CYS A 174 6.21 -5.35 5.65
C CYS A 174 6.21 -5.43 4.11
N CYS A 175 7.39 -5.57 3.47
CA CYS A 175 7.52 -5.67 2.02
C CYS A 175 7.19 -7.08 1.49
N GLY A 176 7.26 -8.10 2.34
CA GLY A 176 6.82 -9.47 2.04
C GLY A 176 5.30 -9.65 2.15
N GLY A 177 4.67 -8.75 2.90
CA GLY A 177 3.27 -8.82 3.29
C GLY A 177 3.12 -8.90 4.82
N CYS A 178 1.95 -8.62 5.35
CA CYS A 178 1.76 -8.57 6.80
C CYS A 178 0.97 -9.77 7.31
N ASN A 179 1.67 -10.80 7.78
CA ASN A 179 1.07 -12.01 8.36
C ASN A 179 0.48 -11.80 9.77
N VAL A 180 0.67 -10.62 10.35
CA VAL A 180 0.10 -10.24 11.67
C VAL A 180 -1.23 -9.51 11.53
N GLY A 181 -1.51 -8.91 10.36
CA GLY A 181 -2.71 -8.10 10.13
C GLY A 181 -2.63 -6.67 10.70
N ALA A 182 -1.46 -6.27 11.19
CA ALA A 182 -1.26 -4.93 11.78
C ALA A 182 -1.17 -3.81 10.73
N LYS A 183 -0.85 -4.13 9.47
CA LYS A 183 -0.66 -3.15 8.39
C LYS A 183 -2.01 -2.73 7.79
N ASN A 184 -2.25 -1.42 7.71
CA ASN A 184 -3.45 -0.83 7.13
C ASN A 184 -3.41 -0.84 5.59
N THR A 185 -3.49 -2.04 5.01
CA THR A 185 -3.56 -2.23 3.56
C THR A 185 -4.91 -1.82 3.00
N ILE A 186 -5.00 -1.62 1.70
CA ILE A 186 -6.28 -1.41 1.00
C ILE A 186 -7.21 -2.63 1.19
N ALA A 187 -6.64 -3.84 1.29
CA ALA A 187 -7.40 -5.07 1.54
C ALA A 187 -8.10 -5.08 2.92
N LEU A 188 -7.49 -4.44 3.93
CA LEU A 188 -8.06 -4.37 5.28
C LEU A 188 -8.83 -3.06 5.56
N THR A 189 -8.80 -2.10 4.63
CA THR A 189 -9.42 -0.78 4.83
C THR A 189 -10.52 -0.50 3.80
N TYR A 190 -10.16 -0.04 2.62
CA TYR A 190 -11.13 0.44 1.63
C TYR A 190 -11.93 -0.68 0.94
N LEU A 191 -11.37 -1.87 0.75
CA LEU A 191 -12.10 -2.96 0.09
C LEU A 191 -13.21 -3.54 0.97
N PRO A 192 -13.00 -3.84 2.26
CA PRO A 192 -14.10 -4.24 3.15
C PRO A 192 -15.20 -3.18 3.26
N ASP A 193 -14.80 -1.91 3.22
CA ASP A 193 -15.77 -0.81 3.19
C ASP A 193 -16.57 -0.77 1.89
N ALA A 194 -15.94 -0.97 0.74
CA ALA A 194 -16.60 -1.05 -0.55
C ALA A 194 -17.63 -2.18 -0.58
N VAL A 195 -17.26 -3.38 -0.12
CA VAL A 195 -18.15 -4.55 -0.04
C VAL A 195 -19.36 -4.27 0.86
N ARG A 196 -19.13 -3.65 2.03
CA ARG A 196 -20.20 -3.27 2.95
C ARG A 196 -21.23 -2.33 2.32
N HIS A 197 -20.82 -1.57 1.31
CA HIS A 197 -21.68 -0.65 0.55
C HIS A 197 -22.10 -1.21 -0.81
N GLY A 198 -22.03 -2.54 -0.99
CA GLY A 198 -22.57 -3.24 -2.16
C GLY A 198 -21.63 -3.40 -3.34
N ALA A 199 -20.33 -3.13 -3.19
CA ALA A 199 -19.38 -3.44 -4.25
C ALA A 199 -19.11 -4.96 -4.35
N GLU A 200 -18.94 -5.45 -5.56
CA GLU A 200 -18.56 -6.83 -5.86
C GLU A 200 -17.08 -6.90 -6.23
N LEU A 201 -16.37 -7.90 -5.69
CA LEU A 201 -14.95 -8.10 -5.94
C LEU A 201 -14.74 -9.45 -6.64
N PHE A 202 -13.97 -9.43 -7.73
CA PHE A 202 -13.60 -10.63 -8.48
C PHE A 202 -12.09 -10.70 -8.63
N THR A 203 -11.50 -11.81 -8.21
CA THR A 203 -10.07 -12.11 -8.38
C THR A 203 -9.84 -12.99 -9.60
N HIS A 204 -8.56 -13.13 -10.01
CA HIS A 204 -8.15 -13.87 -11.20
C HIS A 204 -8.73 -13.33 -12.53
N ILE A 205 -9.16 -12.08 -12.55
CA ILE A 205 -9.72 -11.41 -13.73
C ILE A 205 -8.71 -10.44 -14.32
N LYS A 206 -8.17 -10.77 -15.47
CA LYS A 206 -7.23 -9.91 -16.22
C LYS A 206 -7.97 -9.07 -17.24
N VAL A 207 -8.19 -7.80 -16.92
CA VAL A 207 -8.69 -6.82 -17.89
C VAL A 207 -7.62 -6.56 -18.95
N ARG A 208 -7.95 -6.70 -20.22
CA ARG A 208 -7.02 -6.48 -21.35
C ARG A 208 -7.17 -5.10 -21.95
N HIS A 209 -8.40 -4.66 -22.15
CA HIS A 209 -8.71 -3.34 -22.70
C HIS A 209 -10.11 -2.90 -22.25
N VAL A 210 -10.34 -1.61 -22.34
CA VAL A 210 -11.65 -1.00 -22.15
C VAL A 210 -11.97 -0.25 -23.45
N SER A 211 -13.15 -0.46 -24.00
CA SER A 211 -13.65 0.28 -25.16
C SER A 211 -14.90 1.08 -24.78
N LYS A 212 -15.08 2.23 -25.44
CA LYS A 212 -16.33 2.99 -25.30
C LYS A 212 -17.43 2.20 -25.99
N GLY A 213 -18.53 1.95 -25.30
CA GLY A 213 -19.73 1.37 -25.92
C GLY A 213 -20.30 2.26 -27.02
N ALA A 214 -20.97 1.64 -27.98
CA ALA A 214 -21.71 2.36 -29.00
C ALA A 214 -22.89 3.13 -28.41
#